data_4a1bac527df3a0c645d6cef25f5cade7
#
_entry.id   4a1bac527df3a0c645d6cef25f5cade7
#
_cell.length_a   1.000
_cell.length_b   1.000
_cell.length_c   1.000
_cell.angle_alpha   90.00
_cell.angle_beta   90.00
_cell.angle_gamma   90.00
#
_symmetry.space_group_name_H-M   'P 1'
#
loop_
_entity.id
_entity.type
_entity.pdbx_description
1 polymer ?
#
loop_
_entity_poly.entity_id
_entity_poly.type
_entity_poly.pdbx_seq_one_letter_code
_entity_poly.pdbx_strand_id
1 'polypeptide(L)'
;MTDGTPVTKNLEENEVWFRSRCEGCSDIKLQPMRLGKDGSVSALAIYVENTVPNLILEESVLGRMFIDMAGKDPKEVYQAVEANSLGLSEAQPLQTREEGMNAMLAGNLLLLVEGYDKGLKIGSKGYPARSVDNTDTEKVLRGSNEGFTESVKTNTALIRKRIRSTDMKVEELTAGVRSNTRLVLVYMKELVYPEVLEQIRRGIDQFVIDGVLDSGIIEQLTEEDWVSPFPQFQTTERPDLAAMEVLDGRIVLLCDNSPVALLLPSVFQDFMNVTEDRYNRFEIASFERVIRYAAMIFSFLLSGTYLAVIGFHTMILPTNLILSFAESRQGVPFPSLLEVLFMELAFELIREAGIRMPGALSGTIGIVGGLIIGDAAVSANLVSPMAVVIVALSALSSFAIPNEECTSAFRLIKYGFILLGGLLGMYGIVLGLYLFLGHLARLTSFKIPYLMPFIGKDIAGYQDERDLLVRAPMRKMRYRPIYTRRSQRVRLREK
;
A
#
# COMPACT_ATOMS: atom_id res chain seq x y z
N MET A 1 31.73 -13.62 -10.15
CA MET A 1 31.69 -15.08 -9.97
C MET A 1 31.46 -15.29 -8.50
N THR A 2 30.26 -15.62 -8.10
CA THR A 2 29.92 -15.96 -6.71
C THR A 2 30.40 -17.39 -6.52
N ASP A 3 31.45 -17.58 -5.70
CA ASP A 3 31.82 -18.90 -5.18
C ASP A 3 30.61 -19.40 -4.36
N GLY A 4 29.74 -20.16 -5.03
CA GLY A 4 28.53 -20.71 -4.43
C GLY A 4 28.88 -21.95 -3.63
N THR A 5 28.20 -22.16 -2.52
CA THR A 5 28.32 -23.39 -1.71
C THR A 5 27.80 -24.59 -2.53
N PRO A 6 28.60 -25.61 -2.81
CA PRO A 6 28.13 -26.75 -3.61
C PRO A 6 27.00 -27.49 -2.90
N VAL A 7 26.09 -28.08 -3.68
CA VAL A 7 25.12 -29.04 -3.16
C VAL A 7 25.88 -30.29 -2.77
N THR A 8 25.68 -30.80 -1.54
CA THR A 8 26.35 -32.02 -1.03
C THR A 8 25.44 -33.23 -1.18
N LYS A 9 26.06 -34.42 -1.16
CA LYS A 9 25.33 -35.70 -1.20
C LYS A 9 24.50 -35.96 0.06
N ASN A 10 24.81 -35.26 1.15
CA ASN A 10 24.10 -35.35 2.41
C ASN A 10 22.89 -34.40 2.39
N LEU A 11 21.69 -34.97 2.37
CA LEU A 11 20.44 -34.21 2.31
C LEU A 11 20.22 -33.35 3.57
N GLU A 12 20.60 -33.88 4.75
CA GLU A 12 20.44 -33.18 6.03
C GLU A 12 21.28 -31.92 6.07
N GLU A 13 22.51 -31.93 5.57
CA GLU A 13 23.38 -30.75 5.49
C GLU A 13 22.78 -29.68 4.55
N ASN A 14 22.23 -30.11 3.42
CA ASN A 14 21.53 -29.21 2.50
C ASN A 14 20.25 -28.63 3.15
N GLU A 15 19.45 -29.49 3.81
CA GLU A 15 18.23 -29.04 4.50
C GLU A 15 18.52 -28.00 5.57
N VAL A 16 19.52 -28.20 6.42
CA VAL A 16 19.94 -27.26 7.46
C VAL A 16 20.31 -25.92 6.85
N TRP A 17 21.07 -25.94 5.74
CA TRP A 17 21.45 -24.71 5.06
C TRP A 17 20.24 -23.95 4.50
N PHE A 18 19.31 -24.62 3.80
CA PHE A 18 18.10 -23.98 3.29
C PHE A 18 17.19 -23.52 4.42
N ARG A 19 17.00 -24.31 5.45
CA ARG A 19 16.16 -24.00 6.61
C ARG A 19 16.64 -22.74 7.34
N SER A 20 17.96 -22.61 7.54
CA SER A 20 18.54 -21.42 8.18
C SER A 20 18.36 -20.13 7.38
N ARG A 21 18.40 -20.22 6.04
CA ARG A 21 18.20 -19.06 5.15
C ARG A 21 16.73 -18.66 5.01
N CYS A 22 15.83 -19.64 5.05
CA CYS A 22 14.39 -19.45 4.94
C CYS A 22 13.70 -19.21 6.29
N GLU A 23 14.45 -19.08 7.38
CA GLU A 23 13.91 -18.76 8.70
C GLU A 23 13.07 -17.47 8.66
N GLY A 24 11.83 -17.52 9.17
CA GLY A 24 10.88 -16.40 9.12
C GLY A 24 10.27 -16.15 7.74
N CYS A 25 10.32 -17.12 6.82
CA CYS A 25 9.63 -17.09 5.53
C CYS A 25 8.56 -18.19 5.53
N SER A 26 7.37 -17.91 6.04
CA SER A 26 6.27 -18.89 6.13
C SER A 26 5.74 -19.34 4.76
N ASP A 27 5.95 -18.49 3.75
CA ASP A 27 5.60 -18.74 2.35
C ASP A 27 6.54 -19.73 1.65
N ILE A 28 7.69 -20.08 2.24
CA ILE A 28 8.62 -21.07 1.68
C ILE A 28 8.42 -22.41 2.38
N LYS A 29 8.06 -23.41 1.60
CA LYS A 29 7.83 -24.78 2.10
C LYS A 29 9.03 -25.66 1.82
N LEU A 30 9.49 -26.35 2.86
CA LEU A 30 10.50 -27.42 2.80
C LEU A 30 9.77 -28.73 3.11
N GLN A 31 9.45 -29.49 2.08
CA GLN A 31 8.66 -30.71 2.21
C GLN A 31 9.54 -31.95 2.05
N PRO A 32 9.80 -32.69 3.13
CA PRO A 32 10.50 -33.95 3.04
C PRO A 32 9.64 -34.99 2.31
N MET A 33 10.28 -35.79 1.45
CA MET A 33 9.65 -36.78 0.62
C MET A 33 10.48 -38.08 0.65
N ARG A 34 9.84 -39.20 0.34
CA ARG A 34 10.51 -40.49 0.16
C ARG A 34 10.17 -41.06 -1.20
N LEU A 35 11.18 -41.38 -1.98
CA LEU A 35 11.07 -41.90 -3.34
C LEU A 35 11.52 -43.36 -3.39
N GLY A 36 11.11 -44.10 -4.43
CA GLY A 36 11.52 -45.46 -4.69
C GLY A 36 10.71 -46.50 -3.93
N LYS A 37 11.07 -47.77 -4.14
CA LYS A 37 10.43 -48.91 -3.51
C LYS A 37 10.59 -48.81 -1.99
N ASP A 38 9.49 -48.94 -1.27
CA ASP A 38 9.42 -48.83 0.20
C ASP A 38 9.94 -47.52 0.77
N GLY A 39 10.00 -46.45 -0.05
CA GLY A 39 10.51 -45.15 0.39
C GLY A 39 11.99 -45.11 0.70
N SER A 40 12.78 -45.88 -0.05
CA SER A 40 14.21 -46.13 0.21
C SER A 40 15.13 -44.95 -0.03
N VAL A 41 14.68 -43.93 -0.79
CA VAL A 41 15.45 -42.71 -1.12
C VAL A 41 14.79 -41.47 -0.54
N SER A 42 15.50 -40.78 0.35
CA SER A 42 15.04 -39.51 0.92
C SER A 42 15.24 -38.39 -0.09
N ALA A 43 14.25 -37.49 -0.17
CA ALA A 43 14.31 -36.29 -0.99
C ALA A 43 13.67 -35.10 -0.26
N LEU A 44 14.03 -33.89 -0.67
CA LEU A 44 13.48 -32.64 -0.14
C LEU A 44 13.01 -31.77 -1.28
N ALA A 45 11.74 -31.45 -1.29
CA ALA A 45 11.14 -30.47 -2.20
C ALA A 45 11.08 -29.10 -1.53
N ILE A 46 11.62 -28.07 -2.19
CA ILE A 46 11.63 -26.69 -1.69
C ILE A 46 10.97 -25.80 -2.74
N TYR A 47 9.95 -25.05 -2.31
CA TYR A 47 9.18 -24.19 -3.21
C TYR A 47 8.53 -23.04 -2.44
N VAL A 48 8.16 -21.97 -3.15
CA VAL A 48 7.36 -20.88 -2.60
C VAL A 48 5.88 -21.22 -2.78
N GLU A 49 5.11 -21.17 -1.70
CA GLU A 49 3.66 -21.47 -1.70
C GLU A 49 2.94 -20.51 -2.68
N ASN A 50 1.93 -21.01 -3.40
CA ASN A 50 1.18 -20.29 -4.44
C ASN A 50 1.96 -19.83 -5.69
N THR A 51 3.25 -20.06 -5.77
CA THR A 51 3.96 -19.88 -7.05
C THR A 51 3.90 -21.15 -7.89
N VAL A 52 3.55 -22.25 -7.27
CA VAL A 52 3.28 -23.53 -7.90
C VAL A 52 1.81 -23.88 -7.63
N PRO A 53 0.95 -23.97 -8.64
CA PRO A 53 -0.43 -24.38 -8.45
C PRO A 53 -0.46 -25.75 -7.78
N ASN A 54 -1.28 -25.94 -6.74
CA ASN A 54 -1.39 -27.20 -6.02
C ASN A 54 -1.67 -28.38 -6.95
N LEU A 55 -2.49 -28.16 -7.99
CA LEU A 55 -2.80 -29.17 -9.00
C LEU A 55 -1.55 -29.65 -9.77
N ILE A 56 -0.63 -28.73 -10.10
CA ILE A 56 0.63 -29.06 -10.79
C ILE A 56 1.58 -29.75 -9.82
N LEU A 57 1.60 -29.33 -8.56
CA LEU A 57 2.44 -29.91 -7.53
C LEU A 57 2.00 -31.33 -7.19
N GLU A 58 0.71 -31.53 -6.92
CA GLU A 58 0.19 -32.82 -6.43
C GLU A 58 -0.07 -33.82 -7.55
N GLU A 59 -0.65 -33.39 -8.69
CA GLU A 59 -1.03 -34.31 -9.75
C GLU A 59 0.02 -34.46 -10.84
N SER A 60 0.73 -33.39 -11.22
CA SER A 60 1.62 -33.41 -12.38
C SER A 60 3.09 -33.61 -12.05
N VAL A 61 3.60 -33.01 -10.97
CA VAL A 61 5.02 -33.05 -10.65
C VAL A 61 5.32 -34.09 -9.58
N LEU A 62 4.78 -33.89 -8.37
CA LEU A 62 5.08 -34.76 -7.26
C LEU A 62 4.32 -36.08 -7.37
N GLY A 63 3.05 -36.06 -7.78
CA GLY A 63 2.23 -37.26 -7.92
C GLY A 63 2.76 -38.19 -8.99
N ARG A 64 3.10 -37.69 -10.18
CA ARG A 64 3.74 -38.53 -11.24
C ARG A 64 5.10 -39.06 -10.80
N MET A 65 5.91 -38.24 -10.16
CA MET A 65 7.20 -38.64 -9.65
C MET A 65 7.05 -39.75 -8.62
N PHE A 66 6.06 -39.68 -7.73
CA PHE A 66 5.76 -40.77 -6.79
C PHE A 66 5.32 -42.08 -7.52
N ILE A 67 4.43 -41.96 -8.49
CA ILE A 67 3.93 -43.13 -9.24
C ILE A 67 5.04 -43.76 -10.07
N ASP A 68 5.81 -42.94 -10.81
CA ASP A 68 6.86 -43.44 -11.71
C ASP A 68 8.06 -44.00 -10.97
N MET A 69 8.28 -43.58 -9.69
CA MET A 69 9.38 -44.03 -8.87
C MET A 69 9.00 -45.13 -7.86
N ALA A 70 7.69 -45.37 -7.61
CA ALA A 70 7.20 -46.25 -6.53
C ALA A 70 7.69 -47.70 -6.58
N GLY A 71 8.07 -48.20 -7.75
CA GLY A 71 8.56 -49.57 -7.92
C GLY A 71 10.05 -49.71 -8.18
N LYS A 72 10.80 -48.58 -8.22
CA LYS A 72 12.22 -48.57 -8.61
C LYS A 72 13.15 -48.76 -7.43
N ASP A 73 14.25 -49.51 -7.66
CA ASP A 73 15.32 -49.62 -6.70
C ASP A 73 16.11 -48.28 -6.57
N PRO A 74 16.82 -48.04 -5.47
CA PRO A 74 17.57 -46.81 -5.26
C PRO A 74 18.53 -46.46 -6.42
N LYS A 75 19.16 -47.45 -7.04
CA LYS A 75 20.04 -47.25 -8.20
C LYS A 75 19.28 -46.71 -9.41
N GLU A 76 18.09 -47.22 -9.66
CA GLU A 76 17.22 -46.77 -10.76
C GLU A 76 16.65 -45.39 -10.53
N VAL A 77 16.36 -45.04 -9.27
CA VAL A 77 15.98 -43.68 -8.89
C VAL A 77 17.10 -42.69 -9.17
N TYR A 78 18.34 -43.03 -8.78
CA TYR A 78 19.49 -42.16 -9.07
C TYR A 78 19.77 -42.05 -10.55
N GLN A 79 19.66 -43.11 -11.34
CA GLN A 79 19.81 -43.08 -12.79
C GLN A 79 18.72 -42.19 -13.44
N ALA A 80 17.49 -42.27 -12.96
CA ALA A 80 16.40 -41.42 -13.45
C ALA A 80 16.64 -39.94 -13.12
N VAL A 81 17.19 -39.64 -11.94
CA VAL A 81 17.58 -38.29 -11.52
C VAL A 81 18.74 -37.78 -12.38
N GLU A 82 19.78 -38.59 -12.63
CA GLU A 82 20.92 -38.22 -13.47
C GLU A 82 20.54 -38.01 -14.94
N ALA A 83 19.69 -38.91 -15.45
CA ALA A 83 19.21 -38.83 -16.84
C ALA A 83 18.18 -37.75 -17.08
N ASN A 84 17.78 -37.01 -16.05
CA ASN A 84 16.71 -36.01 -16.12
C ASN A 84 15.35 -36.56 -16.62
N SER A 85 15.14 -37.88 -16.37
CA SER A 85 14.00 -38.65 -16.90
C SER A 85 12.89 -38.86 -15.87
N LEU A 86 12.68 -37.82 -15.01
CA LEU A 86 11.61 -37.83 -13.99
C LEU A 86 10.20 -37.61 -14.57
N GLY A 87 10.05 -37.69 -15.88
CA GLY A 87 8.76 -37.43 -16.56
C GLY A 87 8.36 -35.96 -16.61
N LEU A 88 9.28 -35.05 -16.30
CA LEU A 88 9.07 -33.61 -16.17
C LEU A 88 9.71 -32.87 -17.32
N SER A 89 8.98 -32.02 -18.00
CA SER A 89 9.39 -31.38 -19.26
C SER A 89 10.57 -30.38 -19.14
N GLU A 90 10.93 -29.93 -17.93
CA GLU A 90 11.99 -28.92 -17.72
C GLU A 90 12.74 -29.16 -16.40
N ALA A 91 13.40 -30.31 -16.22
CA ALA A 91 14.30 -30.48 -15.09
C ALA A 91 15.73 -30.07 -15.49
N GLN A 92 16.34 -29.15 -14.74
CA GLN A 92 17.71 -28.69 -14.99
C GLN A 92 18.56 -28.93 -13.72
N PRO A 93 19.75 -29.57 -13.84
CA PRO A 93 20.64 -29.75 -12.71
C PRO A 93 21.30 -28.42 -12.32
N LEU A 94 21.39 -28.17 -11.02
CA LEU A 94 22.02 -27.02 -10.39
C LEU A 94 23.19 -27.48 -9.52
N GLN A 95 24.32 -26.78 -9.57
CA GLN A 95 25.53 -27.19 -8.87
C GLN A 95 25.66 -26.57 -7.49
N THR A 96 25.11 -25.37 -7.29
CA THR A 96 25.26 -24.64 -6.03
C THR A 96 23.92 -24.44 -5.31
N ARG A 97 23.99 -24.32 -3.99
CA ARG A 97 22.82 -24.06 -3.14
C ARG A 97 22.22 -22.68 -3.44
N GLU A 98 23.05 -21.69 -3.82
CA GLU A 98 22.64 -20.36 -4.22
C GLU A 98 21.86 -20.36 -5.54
N GLU A 99 22.30 -21.18 -6.52
CA GLU A 99 21.53 -21.38 -7.76
C GLU A 99 20.17 -22.01 -7.46
N GLY A 100 20.12 -22.98 -6.53
CA GLY A 100 18.91 -23.61 -6.04
C GLY A 100 17.96 -22.59 -5.39
N MET A 101 18.49 -21.74 -4.52
CA MET A 101 17.74 -20.68 -3.88
C MET A 101 17.16 -19.69 -4.91
N ASN A 102 17.97 -19.25 -5.86
CA ASN A 102 17.52 -18.32 -6.91
C ASN A 102 16.44 -18.96 -7.81
N ALA A 103 16.59 -20.25 -8.13
CA ALA A 103 15.59 -20.98 -8.91
C ALA A 103 14.26 -21.08 -8.18
N MET A 104 14.28 -21.39 -6.88
CA MET A 104 13.09 -21.46 -6.03
C MET A 104 12.41 -20.08 -5.90
N LEU A 105 13.18 -19.03 -5.60
CA LEU A 105 12.65 -17.66 -5.52
C LEU A 105 12.13 -17.13 -6.88
N ALA A 106 12.54 -17.72 -7.98
CA ALA A 106 11.98 -17.44 -9.31
C ALA A 106 10.66 -18.19 -9.57
N GLY A 107 10.14 -18.95 -8.61
CA GLY A 107 8.88 -19.70 -8.69
C GLY A 107 9.01 -21.10 -9.28
N ASN A 108 10.19 -21.70 -9.21
CA ASN A 108 10.37 -23.11 -9.59
C ASN A 108 10.42 -24.00 -8.34
N LEU A 109 10.15 -25.28 -8.52
CA LEU A 109 10.41 -26.27 -7.50
C LEU A 109 11.89 -26.64 -7.51
N LEU A 110 12.53 -26.66 -6.36
CA LEU A 110 13.85 -27.24 -6.16
C LEU A 110 13.70 -28.60 -5.51
N LEU A 111 14.23 -29.64 -6.14
CA LEU A 111 14.30 -31.00 -5.59
C LEU A 111 15.75 -31.34 -5.26
N LEU A 112 15.97 -31.75 -4.02
CA LEU A 112 17.23 -32.30 -3.54
C LEU A 112 17.02 -33.78 -3.20
N VAL A 113 17.95 -34.64 -3.60
CA VAL A 113 17.87 -36.12 -3.40
C VAL A 113 19.09 -36.56 -2.66
N GLU A 114 18.88 -37.40 -1.64
CA GLU A 114 19.95 -38.01 -0.84
C GLU A 114 20.93 -38.80 -1.75
N GLY A 115 22.24 -38.62 -1.54
CA GLY A 115 23.27 -39.28 -2.33
C GLY A 115 23.58 -38.58 -3.68
N TYR A 116 22.83 -37.55 -4.07
CA TYR A 116 23.08 -36.81 -5.29
C TYR A 116 23.67 -35.43 -4.99
N ASP A 117 24.71 -35.05 -5.72
CA ASP A 117 25.51 -33.83 -5.48
C ASP A 117 25.03 -32.59 -6.31
N LYS A 118 23.83 -32.66 -6.83
CA LYS A 118 23.22 -31.53 -7.59
C LYS A 118 21.78 -31.34 -7.17
N GLY A 119 21.30 -30.11 -7.17
CA GLY A 119 19.88 -29.80 -7.07
C GLY A 119 19.20 -29.96 -8.42
N LEU A 120 17.92 -30.32 -8.44
CA LEU A 120 17.10 -30.34 -9.66
C LEU A 120 16.11 -29.19 -9.62
N LYS A 121 16.26 -28.26 -10.56
CA LYS A 121 15.25 -27.25 -10.82
C LYS A 121 14.16 -27.83 -11.69
N ILE A 122 12.94 -27.85 -11.19
CA ILE A 122 11.76 -28.30 -11.93
C ILE A 122 10.93 -27.07 -12.30
N GLY A 123 10.71 -26.87 -13.59
CA GLY A 123 9.92 -25.77 -14.12
C GLY A 123 8.45 -25.92 -13.72
N SER A 124 8.01 -25.16 -12.74
CA SER A 124 6.65 -25.17 -12.21
C SER A 124 6.03 -23.76 -12.15
N LYS A 125 6.51 -22.83 -12.99
CA LYS A 125 6.13 -21.42 -12.97
C LYS A 125 4.62 -21.22 -13.01
N GLY A 126 4.05 -20.82 -11.89
CA GLY A 126 2.64 -20.58 -11.70
C GLY A 126 2.35 -19.33 -10.86
N TYR A 127 3.17 -18.27 -10.97
CA TYR A 127 2.77 -17.00 -10.35
C TYR A 127 1.38 -16.60 -10.84
N PRO A 128 0.49 -16.18 -9.94
CA PRO A 128 -0.82 -15.68 -10.32
C PRO A 128 -0.64 -14.58 -11.38
N ALA A 129 -1.14 -14.77 -12.57
CA ALA A 129 -0.90 -13.84 -13.67
C ALA A 129 -2.18 -13.33 -14.36
N ARG A 130 -3.24 -14.14 -14.43
CA ARG A 130 -4.46 -13.78 -15.16
C ARG A 130 -5.76 -13.83 -14.35
N SER A 131 -5.75 -14.38 -13.15
CA SER A 131 -6.87 -14.35 -12.21
C SER A 131 -6.77 -13.19 -11.21
N VAL A 132 -5.77 -12.30 -11.39
CA VAL A 132 -5.57 -11.11 -10.59
C VAL A 132 -6.30 -9.97 -11.29
N ASP A 133 -7.28 -9.41 -10.64
CA ASP A 133 -8.06 -8.29 -11.15
C ASP A 133 -7.23 -7.00 -11.23
N ASN A 134 -7.71 -6.06 -12.02
CA ASN A 134 -7.15 -4.72 -12.06
C ASN A 134 -7.53 -3.97 -10.78
N THR A 135 -6.68 -3.02 -10.39
CA THR A 135 -7.04 -2.08 -9.31
C THR A 135 -8.26 -1.26 -9.71
N ASP A 136 -9.25 -1.21 -8.84
CA ASP A 136 -10.47 -0.43 -9.08
C ASP A 136 -10.31 1.03 -8.69
N THR A 137 -9.69 1.31 -7.55
CA THR A 137 -9.55 2.65 -6.97
C THR A 137 -8.22 3.31 -7.31
N GLU A 138 -7.13 2.56 -7.46
CA GLU A 138 -5.78 3.08 -7.72
C GLU A 138 -5.33 2.89 -9.18
N LYS A 139 -6.11 3.37 -10.14
CA LYS A 139 -5.77 3.27 -11.57
C LYS A 139 -4.60 4.17 -11.92
N VAL A 140 -3.63 3.64 -12.67
CA VAL A 140 -2.46 4.38 -13.14
C VAL A 140 -2.31 4.29 -14.66
N LEU A 141 -1.81 5.37 -15.27
CA LEU A 141 -1.52 5.41 -16.71
C LEU A 141 -0.22 4.65 -17.02
N ARG A 142 0.71 4.56 -16.07
CA ARG A 142 2.00 3.89 -16.23
C ARG A 142 2.34 3.07 -14.98
N GLY A 143 2.51 1.78 -15.14
CA GLY A 143 2.84 0.86 -14.05
C GLY A 143 2.20 -0.50 -14.24
N SER A 144 2.22 -1.31 -13.18
CA SER A 144 1.49 -2.58 -13.12
C SER A 144 0.00 -2.32 -12.95
N ASN A 145 -0.83 -3.08 -13.63
CA ASN A 145 -2.29 -3.05 -13.44
C ASN A 145 -2.76 -4.20 -12.52
N GLU A 146 -1.83 -5.02 -12.01
CA GLU A 146 -2.16 -6.09 -11.08
C GLU A 146 -2.61 -5.49 -9.74
N GLY A 147 -3.78 -5.89 -9.25
CA GLY A 147 -4.31 -5.58 -7.93
C GLY A 147 -4.16 -6.76 -6.95
N PHE A 148 -4.31 -6.51 -5.66
CA PHE A 148 -4.47 -7.54 -4.66
C PHE A 148 -5.85 -8.20 -4.78
N THR A 149 -5.97 -9.42 -4.25
CA THR A 149 -7.19 -10.22 -4.20
C THR A 149 -7.56 -10.49 -2.74
N GLU A 150 -8.70 -11.14 -2.50
CA GLU A 150 -9.11 -11.54 -1.15
C GLU A 150 -8.24 -12.64 -0.54
N SER A 151 -7.42 -13.32 -1.34
CA SER A 151 -6.55 -14.40 -0.85
C SER A 151 -5.20 -13.88 -0.38
N VAL A 152 -4.95 -13.92 0.92
CA VAL A 152 -3.68 -13.50 1.52
C VAL A 152 -2.46 -14.23 0.94
N LYS A 153 -2.62 -15.51 0.58
CA LYS A 153 -1.55 -16.31 -0.04
C LYS A 153 -1.20 -15.82 -1.43
N THR A 154 -2.22 -15.48 -2.24
CA THR A 154 -2.02 -14.88 -3.56
C THR A 154 -1.33 -13.54 -3.45
N ASN A 155 -1.77 -12.71 -2.51
CA ASN A 155 -1.22 -11.37 -2.27
C ASN A 155 0.26 -11.44 -1.83
N THR A 156 0.60 -12.38 -0.96
CA THR A 156 2.00 -12.65 -0.56
C THR A 156 2.85 -13.06 -1.75
N ALA A 157 2.34 -13.95 -2.62
CA ALA A 157 3.04 -14.40 -3.82
C ALA A 157 3.26 -13.25 -4.81
N LEU A 158 2.32 -12.30 -4.94
CA LEU A 158 2.46 -11.11 -5.79
C LEU A 158 3.58 -10.17 -5.32
N ILE A 159 3.79 -10.04 -4.00
CA ILE A 159 4.92 -9.29 -3.45
C ILE A 159 6.23 -10.09 -3.65
N ARG A 160 6.23 -11.40 -3.36
CA ARG A 160 7.39 -12.29 -3.55
C ARG A 160 7.87 -12.33 -5.01
N LYS A 161 6.96 -12.30 -5.96
CA LYS A 161 7.26 -12.20 -7.41
C LYS A 161 8.18 -11.02 -7.74
N ARG A 162 8.00 -9.89 -7.02
CA ARG A 162 8.75 -8.64 -7.19
C ARG A 162 10.01 -8.59 -6.35
N ILE A 163 9.99 -9.16 -5.15
CA ILE A 163 11.13 -9.19 -4.20
C ILE A 163 11.61 -10.63 -4.03
N ARG A 164 12.59 -11.02 -4.83
CA ARG A 164 13.17 -12.36 -4.83
C ARG A 164 14.37 -12.45 -3.90
N SER A 165 14.12 -12.27 -2.59
CA SER A 165 15.14 -12.34 -1.56
C SER A 165 14.61 -13.07 -0.33
N THR A 166 15.43 -13.88 0.32
CA THR A 166 15.13 -14.51 1.60
C THR A 166 15.20 -13.53 2.77
N ASP A 167 15.76 -12.32 2.57
CA ASP A 167 15.74 -11.25 3.56
C ASP A 167 14.35 -10.63 3.70
N MET A 168 13.49 -10.77 2.67
CA MET A 168 12.08 -10.50 2.80
C MET A 168 11.42 -11.59 3.64
N LYS A 169 11.00 -11.22 4.84
CA LYS A 169 10.32 -12.09 5.78
C LYS A 169 8.82 -12.03 5.57
N VAL A 170 8.19 -13.16 5.76
CA VAL A 170 6.75 -13.37 5.66
C VAL A 170 6.35 -14.08 6.94
N GLU A 171 5.66 -13.37 7.82
CA GLU A 171 5.28 -13.86 9.14
C GLU A 171 3.76 -13.99 9.21
N GLU A 172 3.27 -15.19 9.47
CA GLU A 172 1.85 -15.45 9.62
C GLU A 172 1.41 -15.24 11.07
N LEU A 173 0.33 -14.52 11.25
CA LEU A 173 -0.38 -14.29 12.49
C LEU A 173 -1.85 -14.68 12.31
N THR A 174 -2.59 -14.81 13.39
CA THR A 174 -4.03 -15.05 13.36
C THR A 174 -4.75 -14.07 14.26
N ALA A 175 -5.89 -13.55 13.83
CA ALA A 175 -6.74 -12.67 14.63
C ALA A 175 -8.20 -13.09 14.56
N GLY A 176 -8.95 -12.77 15.64
CA GLY A 176 -10.35 -13.15 15.78
C GLY A 176 -10.54 -14.56 16.37
N VAL A 177 -11.23 -14.64 17.50
CA VAL A 177 -11.45 -15.90 18.23
C VAL A 177 -12.31 -16.90 17.45
N ARG A 178 -13.26 -16.38 16.66
CA ARG A 178 -14.20 -17.21 15.88
C ARG A 178 -13.84 -17.25 14.40
N SER A 179 -13.37 -16.14 13.83
CA SER A 179 -13.01 -16.08 12.40
C SER A 179 -11.70 -16.75 12.13
N ASN A 180 -10.77 -16.74 13.09
CA ASN A 180 -9.41 -17.29 12.93
C ASN A 180 -8.72 -16.79 11.67
N THR A 181 -8.90 -15.48 11.38
CA THR A 181 -8.48 -14.84 10.14
C THR A 181 -6.95 -14.78 10.08
N ARG A 182 -6.38 -15.18 8.96
CA ARG A 182 -4.93 -15.12 8.74
C ARG A 182 -4.51 -13.70 8.43
N LEU A 183 -3.49 -13.25 9.12
CA LEU A 183 -2.78 -12.00 8.87
C LEU A 183 -1.36 -12.33 8.47
N VAL A 184 -0.79 -11.55 7.56
CA VAL A 184 0.59 -11.75 7.11
C VAL A 184 1.33 -10.42 7.18
N LEU A 185 2.45 -10.40 7.93
CA LEU A 185 3.40 -9.30 7.94
C LEU A 185 4.51 -9.59 6.94
N VAL A 186 4.70 -8.67 5.98
CA VAL A 186 5.78 -8.74 4.99
C VAL A 186 6.73 -7.56 5.21
N TYR A 187 8.02 -7.85 5.40
CA TYR A 187 9.03 -6.84 5.68
C TYR A 187 10.45 -7.31 5.31
N MET A 188 11.39 -6.38 5.15
CA MET A 188 12.81 -6.70 4.99
C MET A 188 13.50 -6.73 6.36
N LYS A 189 14.03 -7.89 6.77
CA LYS A 189 14.66 -8.10 8.09
C LYS A 189 15.77 -7.09 8.41
N GLU A 190 16.58 -6.75 7.42
CA GLU A 190 17.71 -5.83 7.59
C GLU A 190 17.30 -4.35 7.63
N LEU A 191 16.15 -3.99 7.03
CA LEU A 191 15.71 -2.61 6.86
C LEU A 191 14.80 -2.13 7.99
N VAL A 192 13.86 -2.98 8.42
CA VAL A 192 12.82 -2.63 9.40
C VAL A 192 13.40 -2.30 10.79
N TYR A 193 12.84 -1.32 11.47
CA TYR A 193 13.13 -1.08 12.88
C TYR A 193 12.49 -2.18 13.74
N PRO A 194 13.27 -2.92 14.59
CA PRO A 194 12.71 -3.97 15.43
C PRO A 194 11.65 -3.48 16.39
N GLU A 195 11.83 -2.25 16.90
CA GLU A 195 10.91 -1.63 17.86
C GLU A 195 9.52 -1.37 17.22
N VAL A 196 9.51 -0.95 15.95
CA VAL A 196 8.28 -0.74 15.18
C VAL A 196 7.57 -2.07 14.92
N LEU A 197 8.33 -3.08 14.48
CA LEU A 197 7.79 -4.42 14.23
C LEU A 197 7.16 -5.03 15.49
N GLU A 198 7.86 -4.91 16.62
CA GLU A 198 7.37 -5.41 17.90
C GLU A 198 6.13 -4.67 18.39
N GLN A 199 6.05 -3.36 18.13
CA GLN A 199 4.88 -2.56 18.48
C GLN A 199 3.66 -2.96 17.64
N ILE A 200 3.85 -3.23 16.35
CA ILE A 200 2.78 -3.72 15.46
C ILE A 200 2.26 -5.08 15.95
N ARG A 201 3.16 -6.03 16.27
CA ARG A 201 2.77 -7.33 16.82
C ARG A 201 1.93 -7.19 18.10
N ARG A 202 2.40 -6.35 19.04
CA ARG A 202 1.65 -6.07 20.28
C ARG A 202 0.31 -5.42 20.01
N GLY A 203 0.22 -4.49 19.05
CA GLY A 203 -1.04 -3.86 18.67
C GLY A 203 -2.08 -4.88 18.19
N ILE A 204 -1.64 -5.85 17.37
CA ILE A 204 -2.51 -6.94 16.88
C ILE A 204 -2.93 -7.87 18.04
N ASP A 205 -2.00 -8.22 18.95
CA ASP A 205 -2.25 -9.15 20.06
C ASP A 205 -3.00 -8.49 21.22
N GLN A 206 -3.08 -7.17 21.28
CA GLN A 206 -3.67 -6.43 22.40
C GLN A 206 -5.17 -6.62 22.52
N PHE A 207 -5.87 -6.89 21.44
CA PHE A 207 -7.31 -6.97 21.38
C PHE A 207 -7.80 -8.39 21.14
N VAL A 208 -8.81 -8.79 21.91
CA VAL A 208 -9.55 -10.04 21.70
C VAL A 208 -10.90 -9.68 21.07
N ILE A 209 -11.07 -10.04 19.80
CA ILE A 209 -12.28 -9.77 19.01
C ILE A 209 -12.86 -11.09 18.46
N ASP A 210 -14.17 -11.17 18.30
CA ASP A 210 -14.82 -12.37 17.74
C ASP A 210 -14.39 -12.68 16.32
N GLY A 211 -14.27 -11.67 15.46
CA GLY A 211 -13.87 -11.86 14.08
C GLY A 211 -13.24 -10.62 13.44
N VAL A 212 -12.29 -10.87 12.55
CA VAL A 212 -11.67 -9.90 11.66
C VAL A 212 -12.09 -10.26 10.24
N LEU A 213 -12.97 -9.47 9.64
CA LEU A 213 -13.53 -9.75 8.32
C LEU A 213 -12.87 -8.93 7.21
N ASP A 214 -12.20 -7.84 7.58
CA ASP A 214 -11.48 -6.96 6.66
C ASP A 214 -10.30 -6.28 7.37
N SER A 215 -9.32 -5.79 6.59
CA SER A 215 -8.14 -5.08 7.08
C SER A 215 -8.46 -3.81 7.89
N GLY A 216 -9.55 -3.10 7.56
CA GLY A 216 -9.98 -1.90 8.26
C GLY A 216 -10.35 -2.13 9.75
N ILE A 217 -10.70 -3.36 10.15
CA ILE A 217 -10.91 -3.69 11.56
C ILE A 217 -9.57 -3.67 12.32
N ILE A 218 -8.51 -4.23 11.71
CA ILE A 218 -7.18 -4.22 12.32
C ILE A 218 -6.64 -2.80 12.42
N GLU A 219 -6.84 -1.99 11.39
CA GLU A 219 -6.46 -0.58 11.36
C GLU A 219 -7.07 0.16 12.56
N GLN A 220 -8.39 0.14 12.70
CA GLN A 220 -9.10 0.83 13.80
C GLN A 220 -8.70 0.35 15.20
N LEU A 221 -8.32 -0.92 15.34
CA LEU A 221 -7.90 -1.48 16.65
C LEU A 221 -6.46 -1.13 17.00
N THR A 222 -5.60 -0.91 15.99
CA THR A 222 -4.16 -0.73 16.20
C THR A 222 -3.68 0.72 16.05
N GLU A 223 -4.54 1.63 15.63
CA GLU A 223 -4.24 3.07 15.59
C GLU A 223 -3.87 3.63 16.98
N GLU A 224 -2.80 4.44 17.03
CA GLU A 224 -2.32 5.05 18.28
C GLU A 224 -3.26 6.18 18.76
N ASP A 225 -3.82 6.97 17.82
CA ASP A 225 -4.75 8.08 18.10
C ASP A 225 -6.08 7.87 17.37
N TRP A 226 -6.93 7.02 17.92
CA TRP A 226 -8.24 6.66 17.39
C TRP A 226 -9.25 7.82 17.31
N VAL A 227 -8.97 8.96 17.97
CA VAL A 227 -9.82 10.17 17.91
C VAL A 227 -9.48 11.03 16.70
N SER A 228 -8.27 10.89 16.15
CA SER A 228 -7.84 11.65 14.99
C SER A 228 -8.61 11.24 13.73
N PRO A 229 -9.13 12.18 12.94
CA PRO A 229 -9.73 11.84 11.65
C PRO A 229 -8.67 11.50 10.58
N PHE A 230 -7.38 11.70 10.86
CA PHE A 230 -6.31 11.42 9.92
C PHE A 230 -5.87 9.97 9.99
N PRO A 231 -5.79 9.25 8.85
CA PRO A 231 -5.34 7.88 8.81
C PRO A 231 -3.88 7.76 9.26
N GLN A 232 -3.56 6.76 10.06
CA GLN A 232 -2.20 6.45 10.53
C GLN A 232 -1.59 5.28 9.75
N PHE A 233 -2.38 4.64 8.90
CA PHE A 233 -2.01 3.59 7.96
C PHE A 233 -2.26 4.09 6.55
N GLN A 234 -1.40 3.70 5.63
CA GLN A 234 -1.67 3.90 4.20
C GLN A 234 -2.21 2.59 3.64
N THR A 235 -3.34 2.66 2.99
CA THR A 235 -3.98 1.54 2.29
C THR A 235 -3.52 1.47 0.84
N THR A 236 -3.44 0.27 0.26
CA THR A 236 -3.19 0.09 -1.17
C THR A 236 -3.74 -1.23 -1.70
N GLU A 237 -4.31 -1.20 -2.90
CA GLU A 237 -4.68 -2.37 -3.70
C GLU A 237 -3.51 -2.86 -4.58
N ARG A 238 -2.37 -2.17 -4.58
CA ARG A 238 -1.29 -2.33 -5.55
C ARG A 238 -0.10 -3.12 -5.01
N PRO A 239 0.16 -4.35 -5.53
CA PRO A 239 1.33 -5.14 -5.14
C PRO A 239 2.68 -4.51 -5.50
N ASP A 240 2.74 -3.65 -6.54
CA ASP A 240 3.98 -2.97 -6.91
C ASP A 240 4.31 -1.85 -5.93
N LEU A 241 3.32 -1.09 -5.45
CA LEU A 241 3.52 -0.11 -4.38
C LEU A 241 3.94 -0.81 -3.08
N ALA A 242 3.20 -1.83 -2.66
CA ALA A 242 3.53 -2.60 -1.46
C ALA A 242 4.98 -3.14 -1.50
N ALA A 243 5.41 -3.71 -2.63
CA ALA A 243 6.78 -4.18 -2.79
C ALA A 243 7.82 -3.05 -2.71
N MET A 244 7.54 -1.87 -3.28
CA MET A 244 8.43 -0.71 -3.17
C MET A 244 8.56 -0.24 -1.73
N GLU A 245 7.45 -0.18 -0.99
CA GLU A 245 7.42 0.25 0.41
C GLU A 245 8.17 -0.74 1.33
N VAL A 246 8.08 -2.05 1.07
CA VAL A 246 8.90 -3.07 1.75
C VAL A 246 10.38 -2.85 1.51
N LEU A 247 10.79 -2.50 0.27
CA LEU A 247 12.19 -2.18 -0.06
C LEU A 247 12.66 -0.83 0.54
N ASP A 248 11.74 0.06 0.86
CA ASP A 248 12.00 1.32 1.56
C ASP A 248 11.97 1.16 3.09
N GLY A 249 11.75 -0.07 3.62
CA GLY A 249 11.86 -0.43 5.02
C GLY A 249 10.56 -0.39 5.81
N ARG A 250 9.42 -0.26 5.14
CA ARG A 250 8.08 -0.36 5.73
C ARG A 250 7.65 -1.81 5.91
N ILE A 251 6.64 -2.01 6.71
CA ILE A 251 5.98 -3.28 6.94
C ILE A 251 4.65 -3.26 6.19
N VAL A 252 4.35 -4.33 5.47
CA VAL A 252 3.07 -4.53 4.81
C VAL A 252 2.28 -5.56 5.60
N LEU A 253 1.07 -5.21 6.02
CA LEU A 253 0.14 -6.13 6.64
C LEU A 253 -0.93 -6.51 5.61
N LEU A 254 -1.05 -7.79 5.35
CA LEU A 254 -2.08 -8.39 4.50
C LEU A 254 -3.07 -9.10 5.40
N CYS A 255 -4.36 -8.95 5.10
CA CYS A 255 -5.45 -9.63 5.77
C CYS A 255 -6.15 -10.58 4.80
N ASP A 256 -6.47 -11.79 5.24
CA ASP A 256 -7.28 -12.71 4.45
C ASP A 256 -8.70 -12.16 4.30
N ASN A 257 -9.32 -12.37 3.16
CA ASN A 257 -10.60 -11.81 2.74
C ASN A 257 -10.60 -10.29 2.46
N SER A 258 -9.42 -9.64 2.41
CA SER A 258 -9.32 -8.23 2.04
C SER A 258 -8.38 -8.03 0.84
N PRO A 259 -8.81 -7.31 -0.22
CA PRO A 259 -7.96 -6.97 -1.36
C PRO A 259 -7.05 -5.76 -1.08
N VAL A 260 -7.04 -5.27 0.15
CA VAL A 260 -6.29 -4.08 0.56
C VAL A 260 -5.15 -4.44 1.50
N ALA A 261 -3.96 -3.97 1.20
CA ALA A 261 -2.79 -4.06 2.06
C ALA A 261 -2.64 -2.79 2.90
N LEU A 262 -2.28 -2.94 4.18
CA LEU A 262 -1.94 -1.85 5.07
C LEU A 262 -0.42 -1.65 5.09
N LEU A 263 0.03 -0.43 4.86
CA LEU A 263 1.44 -0.03 4.87
C LEU A 263 1.77 0.71 6.16
N LEU A 264 2.77 0.22 6.89
CA LEU A 264 3.13 0.70 8.22
C LEU A 264 4.64 0.91 8.38
N PRO A 265 5.05 1.91 9.14
CA PRO A 265 4.32 3.10 9.56
C PRO A 265 4.06 4.05 8.39
N SER A 266 3.16 5.03 8.54
CA SER A 266 2.85 6.02 7.51
C SER A 266 3.02 7.43 8.02
N VAL A 267 3.48 8.33 7.15
CA VAL A 267 3.59 9.76 7.42
C VAL A 267 2.68 10.54 6.46
N PHE A 268 2.38 11.78 6.79
CA PHE A 268 1.49 12.64 6.00
C PHE A 268 1.85 12.70 4.52
N GLN A 269 3.13 12.71 4.20
CA GLN A 269 3.63 12.76 2.83
C GLN A 269 3.19 11.54 2.00
N ASP A 270 3.06 10.36 2.61
CA ASP A 270 2.70 9.13 1.89
C ASP A 270 1.29 9.21 1.29
N PHE A 271 0.36 9.89 1.98
CA PHE A 271 -1.01 10.10 1.51
C PHE A 271 -1.12 11.11 0.37
N MET A 272 -0.08 11.93 0.15
CA MET A 272 0.00 12.91 -0.94
C MET A 272 0.79 12.40 -2.15
N ASN A 273 1.47 11.25 -2.02
CA ASN A 273 2.25 10.63 -3.09
C ASN A 273 1.40 9.62 -3.87
N VAL A 274 1.62 9.56 -5.18
CA VAL A 274 1.03 8.56 -6.07
C VAL A 274 2.15 7.67 -6.61
N THR A 275 1.82 6.40 -6.85
CA THR A 275 2.77 5.42 -7.43
C THR A 275 3.36 5.91 -8.76
N GLU A 276 2.57 6.62 -9.57
CA GLU A 276 3.01 7.20 -10.85
C GLU A 276 4.16 8.20 -10.71
N ASP A 277 4.25 8.91 -9.59
CA ASP A 277 5.35 9.85 -9.33
C ASP A 277 6.71 9.13 -9.41
N ARG A 278 6.77 7.84 -9.09
CA ARG A 278 8.00 7.03 -9.16
C ARG A 278 8.35 6.58 -10.57
N TYR A 279 7.38 6.53 -11.48
CA TYR A 279 7.56 6.07 -12.86
C TYR A 279 7.66 7.20 -13.88
N ASN A 280 7.13 8.38 -13.57
CA ASN A 280 7.15 9.55 -14.42
C ASN A 280 8.49 10.32 -14.33
N ARG A 281 8.72 11.24 -15.27
CA ARG A 281 9.85 12.16 -15.21
C ARG A 281 9.72 13.07 -14.01
N PHE A 282 10.84 13.37 -13.34
CA PHE A 282 10.85 14.12 -12.09
C PHE A 282 10.25 15.54 -12.22
N GLU A 283 10.38 16.18 -13.39
CA GLU A 283 9.81 17.51 -13.65
C GLU A 283 8.28 17.47 -13.62
N ILE A 284 7.68 16.47 -14.30
CA ILE A 284 6.23 16.29 -14.39
C ILE A 284 5.68 15.91 -13.01
N ALA A 285 6.27 14.92 -12.37
CA ALA A 285 5.88 14.48 -11.03
C ALA A 285 5.97 15.62 -10.00
N SER A 286 6.99 16.49 -10.10
CA SER A 286 7.12 17.67 -9.24
C SER A 286 5.99 18.67 -9.45
N PHE A 287 5.65 18.94 -10.70
CA PHE A 287 4.55 19.86 -11.03
C PHE A 287 3.21 19.33 -10.53
N GLU A 288 2.92 18.06 -10.76
CA GLU A 288 1.71 17.39 -10.28
C GLU A 288 1.60 17.40 -8.75
N ARG A 289 2.72 17.19 -8.03
CA ARG A 289 2.76 17.26 -6.56
C ARG A 289 2.45 18.67 -6.07
N VAL A 290 3.03 19.71 -6.65
CA VAL A 290 2.74 21.10 -6.27
C VAL A 290 1.25 21.40 -6.43
N ILE A 291 0.63 20.95 -7.54
CA ILE A 291 -0.81 21.09 -7.75
C ILE A 291 -1.60 20.35 -6.68
N ARG A 292 -1.24 19.11 -6.32
CA ARG A 292 -1.91 18.33 -5.27
C ARG A 292 -1.86 19.01 -3.91
N TYR A 293 -0.68 19.53 -3.50
CA TYR A 293 -0.56 20.25 -2.23
C TYR A 293 -1.36 21.57 -2.24
N ALA A 294 -1.37 22.29 -3.36
CA ALA A 294 -2.21 23.48 -3.49
C ALA A 294 -3.71 23.12 -3.43
N ALA A 295 -4.12 22.09 -4.13
CA ALA A 295 -5.48 21.58 -4.10
C ALA A 295 -5.89 21.10 -2.70
N MET A 296 -5.00 20.41 -1.97
CA MET A 296 -5.25 20.05 -0.58
C MET A 296 -5.57 21.29 0.27
N ILE A 297 -4.78 22.35 0.18
CA ILE A 297 -5.02 23.59 0.92
C ILE A 297 -6.37 24.20 0.53
N PHE A 298 -6.70 24.26 -0.76
CA PHE A 298 -7.97 24.80 -1.23
C PHE A 298 -9.16 23.93 -0.79
N SER A 299 -9.02 22.63 -0.70
CA SER A 299 -10.12 21.72 -0.35
C SER A 299 -10.73 22.00 1.02
N PHE A 300 -9.94 22.40 2.02
CA PHE A 300 -10.45 22.64 3.37
C PHE A 300 -10.46 24.11 3.80
N LEU A 301 -9.64 24.97 3.19
CA LEU A 301 -9.45 26.34 3.65
C LEU A 301 -10.24 27.37 2.83
N LEU A 302 -10.53 27.09 1.55
CA LEU A 302 -11.07 28.07 0.60
C LEU A 302 -12.43 28.63 1.02
N SER A 303 -13.38 27.75 1.36
CA SER A 303 -14.74 28.14 1.75
C SER A 303 -14.76 28.96 3.03
N GLY A 304 -13.96 28.58 4.04
CA GLY A 304 -13.82 29.33 5.28
C GLY A 304 -13.16 30.70 5.08
N THR A 305 -12.11 30.77 4.25
CA THR A 305 -11.42 32.02 3.93
C THR A 305 -12.33 33.00 3.15
N TYR A 306 -13.11 32.46 2.21
CA TYR A 306 -14.13 33.25 1.49
C TYR A 306 -15.09 33.93 2.47
N LEU A 307 -15.64 33.20 3.42
CA LEU A 307 -16.53 33.73 4.45
C LEU A 307 -15.84 34.78 5.33
N ALA A 308 -14.60 34.53 5.73
CA ALA A 308 -13.81 35.43 6.54
C ALA A 308 -13.55 36.79 5.82
N VAL A 309 -13.25 36.72 4.53
CA VAL A 309 -13.00 37.92 3.71
C VAL A 309 -14.28 38.71 3.48
N ILE A 310 -15.37 38.04 3.04
CA ILE A 310 -16.61 38.76 2.73
C ILE A 310 -17.32 39.26 3.99
N GLY A 311 -17.29 38.49 5.09
CA GLY A 311 -18.01 38.87 6.30
C GLY A 311 -17.30 39.92 7.15
N PHE A 312 -15.96 39.91 7.18
CA PHE A 312 -15.19 40.70 8.16
C PHE A 312 -14.09 41.56 7.54
N HIS A 313 -13.57 41.21 6.38
CA HIS A 313 -12.34 41.82 5.84
C HIS A 313 -12.49 42.24 4.37
N THR A 314 -13.63 42.83 4.03
CA THR A 314 -13.93 43.30 2.64
C THR A 314 -12.88 44.27 2.11
N MET A 315 -12.21 45.04 2.97
CA MET A 315 -11.15 45.99 2.61
C MET A 315 -9.92 45.33 1.91
N ILE A 316 -9.75 44.02 2.00
CA ILE A 316 -8.67 43.30 1.31
C ILE A 316 -8.95 43.19 -0.19
N LEU A 317 -10.22 43.28 -0.58
CA LEU A 317 -10.63 43.16 -1.98
C LEU A 317 -10.57 44.49 -2.71
N PRO A 318 -10.19 44.49 -4.01
CA PRO A 318 -10.35 45.66 -4.85
C PRO A 318 -11.80 46.13 -4.90
N THR A 319 -12.06 47.46 -4.91
CA THR A 319 -13.39 48.04 -4.85
C THR A 319 -14.35 47.48 -5.90
N ASN A 320 -13.87 47.26 -7.12
CA ASN A 320 -14.71 46.71 -8.20
C ASN A 320 -15.20 45.28 -7.86
N LEU A 321 -14.36 44.46 -7.19
CA LEU A 321 -14.77 43.11 -6.75
C LEU A 321 -15.78 43.19 -5.60
N ILE A 322 -15.63 44.13 -4.67
CA ILE A 322 -16.60 44.32 -3.58
C ILE A 322 -17.98 44.63 -4.15
N LEU A 323 -18.06 45.52 -5.14
CA LEU A 323 -19.31 45.86 -5.81
C LEU A 323 -19.92 44.66 -6.52
N SER A 324 -19.12 43.89 -7.27
CA SER A 324 -19.57 42.66 -7.94
C SER A 324 -20.08 41.61 -6.94
N PHE A 325 -19.43 41.45 -5.80
CA PHE A 325 -19.91 40.57 -4.73
C PHE A 325 -21.21 41.03 -4.11
N ALA A 326 -21.34 42.33 -3.88
CA ALA A 326 -22.57 42.90 -3.35
C ALA A 326 -23.76 42.75 -4.33
N GLU A 327 -23.53 42.99 -5.62
CA GLU A 327 -24.51 42.76 -6.68
C GLU A 327 -24.90 41.27 -6.79
N SER A 328 -23.95 40.39 -6.78
CA SER A 328 -24.20 38.92 -6.91
C SER A 328 -24.99 38.34 -5.75
N ARG A 329 -25.03 39.03 -4.62
CA ARG A 329 -25.81 38.64 -3.42
C ARG A 329 -27.13 39.34 -3.29
N GLN A 330 -27.45 40.25 -4.21
CA GLN A 330 -28.69 40.97 -4.19
C GLN A 330 -29.86 40.01 -4.42
N GLY A 331 -30.78 39.96 -3.47
CA GLY A 331 -31.93 39.04 -3.51
C GLY A 331 -31.76 37.72 -2.77
N VAL A 332 -30.55 37.37 -2.31
CA VAL A 332 -30.33 36.15 -1.51
C VAL A 332 -30.79 36.39 -0.06
N PRO A 333 -31.76 35.57 0.49
CA PRO A 333 -32.32 35.82 1.81
C PRO A 333 -31.45 35.31 2.97
N PHE A 334 -30.43 34.48 2.69
CA PHE A 334 -29.63 33.84 3.70
C PHE A 334 -28.30 34.57 3.99
N PRO A 335 -27.81 34.51 5.25
CA PRO A 335 -26.44 34.92 5.55
C PRO A 335 -25.43 34.07 4.78
N SER A 336 -24.27 34.63 4.41
CA SER A 336 -23.21 33.91 3.64
C SER A 336 -22.81 32.60 4.25
N LEU A 337 -22.78 32.51 5.58
CA LEU A 337 -22.43 31.26 6.30
C LEU A 337 -23.42 30.11 6.00
N LEU A 338 -24.73 30.43 6.05
CA LEU A 338 -25.76 29.41 5.75
C LEU A 338 -25.78 29.03 4.28
N GLU A 339 -25.56 30.02 3.39
CA GLU A 339 -25.44 29.82 1.95
C GLU A 339 -24.33 28.81 1.60
N VAL A 340 -23.12 29.02 2.15
CA VAL A 340 -21.98 28.13 1.93
C VAL A 340 -22.20 26.75 2.56
N LEU A 341 -22.73 26.70 3.79
CA LEU A 341 -23.03 25.43 4.45
C LEU A 341 -24.07 24.62 3.68
N PHE A 342 -25.13 25.28 3.17
CA PHE A 342 -26.13 24.60 2.35
C PHE A 342 -25.52 24.01 1.08
N MET A 343 -24.73 24.78 0.36
CA MET A 343 -24.06 24.31 -0.86
C MET A 343 -23.06 23.19 -0.59
N GLU A 344 -22.23 23.29 0.45
CA GLU A 344 -21.29 22.23 0.83
C GLU A 344 -22.02 20.93 1.19
N LEU A 345 -23.14 21.02 1.93
CA LEU A 345 -23.96 19.86 2.24
C LEU A 345 -24.58 19.25 0.98
N ALA A 346 -25.09 20.08 0.06
CA ALA A 346 -25.66 19.63 -1.20
C ALA A 346 -24.62 18.87 -2.05
N PHE A 347 -23.39 19.39 -2.15
CA PHE A 347 -22.29 18.69 -2.84
C PHE A 347 -21.91 17.38 -2.15
N GLU A 348 -21.89 17.33 -0.81
CA GLU A 348 -21.61 16.11 -0.07
C GLU A 348 -22.69 15.04 -0.30
N LEU A 349 -23.96 15.43 -0.35
CA LEU A 349 -25.06 14.51 -0.70
C LEU A 349 -24.94 13.97 -2.13
N ILE A 350 -24.57 14.81 -3.10
CA ILE A 350 -24.33 14.37 -4.49
C ILE A 350 -23.19 13.35 -4.54
N ARG A 351 -22.12 13.62 -3.81
CA ARG A 351 -20.96 12.72 -3.74
C ARG A 351 -21.31 11.39 -3.10
N GLU A 352 -21.97 11.39 -1.94
CA GLU A 352 -22.41 10.18 -1.24
C GLU A 352 -23.34 9.31 -2.12
N ALA A 353 -24.26 9.97 -2.83
CA ALA A 353 -25.09 9.29 -3.82
C ALA A 353 -24.25 8.71 -4.97
N GLY A 354 -23.25 9.45 -5.45
CA GLY A 354 -22.37 9.03 -6.55
C GLY A 354 -21.55 7.78 -6.23
N ILE A 355 -21.05 7.64 -5.02
CA ILE A 355 -20.26 6.48 -4.58
C ILE A 355 -21.11 5.19 -4.55
N ARG A 356 -22.41 5.30 -4.23
CA ARG A 356 -23.33 4.14 -4.11
C ARG A 356 -23.99 3.74 -5.43
N MET A 357 -23.76 4.48 -6.50
CA MET A 357 -24.37 4.20 -7.79
C MET A 357 -23.51 3.29 -8.68
N PRO A 358 -24.11 2.39 -9.47
CA PRO A 358 -23.35 1.57 -10.42
C PRO A 358 -22.64 2.43 -11.48
N GLY A 359 -21.38 2.12 -11.76
CA GLY A 359 -20.39 2.87 -12.54
C GLY A 359 -20.87 3.80 -13.67
N ALA A 360 -21.73 3.36 -14.58
CA ALA A 360 -22.17 4.19 -15.72
C ALA A 360 -23.08 5.38 -15.32
N LEU A 361 -23.80 5.27 -14.21
CA LEU A 361 -24.72 6.33 -13.74
C LEU A 361 -24.06 7.34 -12.82
N SER A 362 -23.00 6.95 -12.11
CA SER A 362 -22.28 7.80 -11.15
C SER A 362 -21.77 9.09 -11.79
N GLY A 363 -21.10 9.02 -12.94
CA GLY A 363 -20.61 10.20 -13.66
C GLY A 363 -21.73 11.13 -14.14
N THR A 364 -22.84 10.56 -14.59
CA THR A 364 -23.98 11.36 -15.06
C THR A 364 -24.65 12.12 -13.92
N ILE A 365 -24.83 11.50 -12.75
CA ILE A 365 -25.45 12.14 -11.59
C ILE A 365 -24.55 13.22 -11.01
N GLY A 366 -23.24 13.02 -10.99
CA GLY A 366 -22.28 14.05 -10.57
C GLY A 366 -22.38 15.32 -11.42
N ILE A 367 -22.44 15.17 -12.74
CA ILE A 367 -22.56 16.31 -13.67
C ILE A 367 -23.94 16.94 -13.59
N VAL A 368 -25.00 16.12 -13.73
CA VAL A 368 -26.38 16.62 -13.76
C VAL A 368 -26.78 17.18 -12.40
N GLY A 369 -26.46 16.52 -11.31
CA GLY A 369 -26.73 16.98 -9.94
C GLY A 369 -26.03 18.31 -9.66
N GLY A 370 -24.73 18.40 -9.93
CA GLY A 370 -23.94 19.62 -9.73
C GLY A 370 -24.44 20.81 -10.56
N LEU A 371 -24.72 20.56 -11.84
CA LEU A 371 -25.20 21.61 -12.75
C LEU A 371 -26.63 22.04 -12.41
N ILE A 372 -27.56 21.10 -12.27
CA ILE A 372 -28.99 21.42 -12.02
C ILE A 372 -29.15 22.03 -10.64
N ILE A 373 -28.54 21.51 -9.60
CA ILE A 373 -28.67 22.06 -8.24
C ILE A 373 -28.01 23.42 -8.17
N GLY A 374 -26.82 23.59 -8.77
CA GLY A 374 -26.13 24.86 -8.80
C GLY A 374 -26.92 25.93 -9.55
N ASP A 375 -27.40 25.66 -10.77
CA ASP A 375 -28.17 26.58 -11.59
C ASP A 375 -29.55 26.89 -10.98
N ALA A 376 -30.26 25.89 -10.51
CA ALA A 376 -31.55 26.07 -9.85
C ALA A 376 -31.44 26.88 -8.55
N ALA A 377 -30.41 26.65 -7.74
CA ALA A 377 -30.19 27.38 -6.50
C ALA A 377 -29.88 28.88 -6.75
N VAL A 378 -29.07 29.14 -7.79
CA VAL A 378 -28.79 30.55 -8.23
C VAL A 378 -30.03 31.19 -8.84
N SER A 379 -30.74 30.50 -9.74
CA SER A 379 -31.96 31.03 -10.39
C SER A 379 -33.09 31.30 -9.40
N ALA A 380 -33.17 30.51 -8.33
CA ALA A 380 -34.11 30.72 -7.22
C ALA A 380 -33.65 31.76 -6.19
N ASN A 381 -32.52 32.43 -6.40
CA ASN A 381 -31.88 33.34 -5.47
C ASN A 381 -31.64 32.74 -4.07
N LEU A 382 -31.47 31.42 -3.97
CA LEU A 382 -31.17 30.78 -2.69
C LEU A 382 -29.70 30.94 -2.31
N VAL A 383 -28.81 30.98 -3.31
CA VAL A 383 -27.37 31.14 -3.13
C VAL A 383 -26.80 32.09 -4.20
N SER A 384 -25.71 32.76 -3.87
CA SER A 384 -25.03 33.63 -4.82
C SER A 384 -24.18 32.82 -5.82
N PRO A 385 -24.02 33.27 -7.08
CA PRO A 385 -23.14 32.66 -8.07
C PRO A 385 -21.71 32.48 -7.54
N MET A 386 -21.21 33.43 -6.77
CA MET A 386 -19.85 33.36 -6.22
C MET A 386 -19.68 32.27 -5.17
N ALA A 387 -20.68 32.06 -4.31
CA ALA A 387 -20.64 30.94 -3.34
C ALA A 387 -20.60 29.61 -4.06
N VAL A 388 -21.38 29.43 -5.14
CA VAL A 388 -21.36 28.22 -5.95
C VAL A 388 -19.98 27.97 -6.55
N VAL A 389 -19.32 28.97 -7.10
CA VAL A 389 -17.97 28.86 -7.68
C VAL A 389 -16.93 28.48 -6.62
N ILE A 390 -16.96 29.11 -5.45
CA ILE A 390 -16.03 28.83 -4.35
C ILE A 390 -16.21 27.38 -3.82
N VAL A 391 -17.45 26.97 -3.59
CA VAL A 391 -17.74 25.61 -3.11
C VAL A 391 -17.40 24.58 -4.18
N ALA A 392 -17.70 24.82 -5.45
CA ALA A 392 -17.32 23.94 -6.55
C ALA A 392 -15.79 23.80 -6.66
N LEU A 393 -15.03 24.90 -6.53
CA LEU A 393 -13.57 24.84 -6.55
C LEU A 393 -12.99 24.08 -5.35
N SER A 394 -13.57 24.29 -4.15
CA SER A 394 -13.23 23.50 -2.95
C SER A 394 -13.48 22.00 -3.16
N ALA A 395 -14.65 21.65 -3.71
CA ALA A 395 -15.01 20.25 -4.00
C ALA A 395 -14.10 19.63 -5.07
N LEU A 396 -13.83 20.31 -6.18
CA LEU A 396 -12.90 19.85 -7.22
C LEU A 396 -11.49 19.65 -6.67
N SER A 397 -11.05 20.54 -5.79
CA SER A 397 -9.74 20.45 -5.15
C SER A 397 -9.62 19.20 -4.28
N SER A 398 -10.69 18.74 -3.64
CA SER A 398 -10.68 17.51 -2.85
C SER A 398 -10.42 16.24 -3.69
N PHE A 399 -10.82 16.21 -4.96
CA PHE A 399 -10.56 15.08 -5.87
C PHE A 399 -9.10 14.98 -6.34
N ALA A 400 -8.32 16.04 -6.16
CA ALA A 400 -6.89 15.99 -6.48
C ALA A 400 -6.03 15.34 -5.39
N ILE A 401 -6.59 15.07 -4.22
CA ILE A 401 -5.91 14.35 -3.13
C ILE A 401 -5.99 12.85 -3.43
N PRO A 402 -4.83 12.13 -3.51
CA PRO A 402 -4.82 10.74 -3.98
C PRO A 402 -5.49 9.75 -3.04
N ASN A 403 -5.32 9.95 -1.72
CA ASN A 403 -5.83 9.03 -0.70
C ASN A 403 -7.20 9.49 -0.22
N GLU A 404 -8.20 8.59 -0.32
CA GLU A 404 -9.60 8.88 0.00
C GLU A 404 -9.84 9.08 1.51
N GLU A 405 -9.13 8.35 2.37
CA GLU A 405 -9.24 8.49 3.83
C GLU A 405 -8.72 9.85 4.29
N CYS A 406 -7.56 10.25 3.77
CA CYS A 406 -6.99 11.57 4.00
C CYS A 406 -7.91 12.68 3.47
N THR A 407 -8.52 12.48 2.28
CA THR A 407 -9.53 13.40 1.71
C THR A 407 -10.74 13.54 2.62
N SER A 408 -11.22 12.43 3.21
CA SER A 408 -12.34 12.42 4.15
C SER A 408 -12.03 13.18 5.43
N ALA A 409 -10.81 13.06 5.95
CA ALA A 409 -10.35 13.85 7.08
C ALA A 409 -10.38 15.36 6.77
N PHE A 410 -9.86 15.78 5.61
CA PHE A 410 -9.91 17.19 5.20
C PHE A 410 -11.33 17.70 5.00
N ARG A 411 -12.24 16.88 4.47
CA ARG A 411 -13.66 17.24 4.36
C ARG A 411 -14.31 17.53 5.71
N LEU A 412 -14.01 16.69 6.71
CA LEU A 412 -14.54 16.93 8.07
C LEU A 412 -14.00 18.24 8.65
N ILE A 413 -12.70 18.48 8.52
CA ILE A 413 -12.04 19.70 9.01
C ILE A 413 -12.52 20.96 8.31
N LYS A 414 -12.85 20.87 7.02
CA LYS A 414 -13.42 21.98 6.23
C LYS A 414 -14.61 22.63 6.93
N TYR A 415 -15.54 21.85 7.48
CA TYR A 415 -16.68 22.38 8.20
C TYR A 415 -16.27 23.21 9.43
N GLY A 416 -15.22 22.78 10.13
CA GLY A 416 -14.63 23.55 11.22
C GLY A 416 -14.10 24.91 10.76
N PHE A 417 -13.40 24.96 9.62
CA PHE A 417 -12.90 26.20 9.04
C PHE A 417 -14.02 27.11 8.50
N ILE A 418 -15.10 26.56 7.96
CA ILE A 418 -16.28 27.30 7.54
C ILE A 418 -16.93 28.00 8.75
N LEU A 419 -17.11 27.30 9.86
CA LEU A 419 -17.67 27.87 11.07
C LEU A 419 -16.74 28.93 11.68
N LEU A 420 -15.45 28.63 11.81
CA LEU A 420 -14.47 29.59 12.34
C LEU A 420 -14.33 30.83 11.45
N GLY A 421 -14.28 30.67 10.14
CA GLY A 421 -14.23 31.77 9.18
C GLY A 421 -15.50 32.62 9.17
N GLY A 422 -16.68 31.98 9.24
CA GLY A 422 -17.98 32.63 9.25
C GLY A 422 -18.32 33.36 10.54
N LEU A 423 -17.80 32.90 11.69
CA LEU A 423 -18.09 33.51 13.01
C LEU A 423 -17.01 34.47 13.49
N LEU A 424 -15.73 34.12 13.28
CA LEU A 424 -14.57 34.88 13.80
C LEU A 424 -13.74 35.57 12.71
N GLY A 425 -14.10 35.38 11.46
CA GLY A 425 -13.36 35.94 10.33
C GLY A 425 -11.95 35.37 10.20
N MET A 426 -11.00 36.21 9.76
CA MET A 426 -9.61 35.78 9.54
C MET A 426 -8.91 35.33 10.84
N TYR A 427 -9.31 35.89 11.98
CA TYR A 427 -8.81 35.42 13.28
C TYR A 427 -9.18 33.96 13.51
N GLY A 428 -10.43 33.57 13.19
CA GLY A 428 -10.87 32.17 13.27
C GLY A 428 -10.08 31.24 12.34
N ILE A 429 -9.77 31.69 11.13
CA ILE A 429 -8.94 30.90 10.18
C ILE A 429 -7.54 30.69 10.75
N VAL A 430 -6.88 31.73 11.28
CA VAL A 430 -5.54 31.60 11.87
C VAL A 430 -5.54 30.70 13.11
N LEU A 431 -6.56 30.85 13.98
CA LEU A 431 -6.73 29.98 15.14
C LEU A 431 -6.95 28.51 14.72
N GLY A 432 -7.82 28.30 13.75
CA GLY A 432 -8.08 26.98 13.18
C GLY A 432 -6.82 26.33 12.60
N LEU A 433 -6.02 27.08 11.84
CA LEU A 433 -4.74 26.61 11.32
C LEU A 433 -3.75 26.26 12.43
N TYR A 434 -3.67 27.08 13.48
CA TYR A 434 -2.80 26.80 14.62
C TYR A 434 -3.19 25.49 15.32
N LEU A 435 -4.47 25.29 15.60
CA LEU A 435 -4.99 24.06 16.20
C LEU A 435 -4.78 22.84 15.30
N PHE A 436 -5.05 22.98 14.02
CA PHE A 436 -4.89 21.94 13.00
C PHE A 436 -3.43 21.50 12.87
N LEU A 437 -2.51 22.44 12.67
CA LEU A 437 -1.09 22.13 12.57
C LEU A 437 -0.52 21.57 13.90
N GLY A 438 -0.99 22.09 15.04
CA GLY A 438 -0.66 21.56 16.35
C GLY A 438 -1.11 20.11 16.55
N HIS A 439 -2.30 19.75 16.08
CA HIS A 439 -2.80 18.39 16.09
C HIS A 439 -1.93 17.45 15.23
N LEU A 440 -1.69 17.82 13.96
CA LEU A 440 -0.85 17.02 13.06
C LEU A 440 0.60 16.88 13.56
N ALA A 441 1.14 17.92 14.21
CA ALA A 441 2.49 17.89 14.76
C ALA A 441 2.63 16.95 15.97
N ARG A 442 1.54 16.71 16.70
CA ARG A 442 1.47 15.78 17.84
C ARG A 442 1.26 14.33 17.40
N LEU A 443 0.63 14.14 16.26
CA LEU A 443 0.28 12.81 15.77
C LEU A 443 1.54 12.00 15.44
N THR A 444 1.52 10.71 15.79
CA THR A 444 2.57 9.74 15.48
C THR A 444 1.97 8.49 14.86
N SER A 445 2.75 7.81 14.01
CA SER A 445 2.45 6.47 13.53
C SER A 445 3.59 5.55 13.96
N PHE A 446 3.34 4.68 14.92
CA PHE A 446 4.33 3.77 15.51
C PHE A 446 5.63 4.49 15.89
N LYS A 447 5.51 5.57 16.69
CA LYS A 447 6.59 6.47 17.16
C LYS A 447 7.27 7.31 16.08
N ILE A 448 6.87 7.21 14.82
CA ILE A 448 7.36 8.09 13.76
C ILE A 448 6.45 9.32 13.71
N PRO A 449 6.99 10.57 13.80
CA PRO A 449 6.18 11.77 13.72
C PRO A 449 5.43 11.86 12.39
N TYR A 450 4.11 12.09 12.44
CA TYR A 450 3.23 12.08 11.27
C TYR A 450 3.60 13.14 10.22
N LEU A 451 4.05 14.33 10.66
CA LEU A 451 4.48 15.41 9.76
C LEU A 451 5.95 15.30 9.31
N MET A 452 6.58 14.13 9.42
CA MET A 452 7.90 13.96 8.79
C MET A 452 7.79 14.13 7.26
N PRO A 453 8.79 14.75 6.60
CA PRO A 453 10.02 15.36 7.10
C PRO A 453 9.89 16.86 7.43
N PHE A 454 8.67 17.44 7.46
CA PHE A 454 8.47 18.86 7.80
C PHE A 454 8.88 19.16 9.25
N ILE A 455 8.64 18.21 10.17
CA ILE A 455 8.99 18.29 11.58
C ILE A 455 9.85 17.07 11.93
N GLY A 456 10.87 17.26 12.76
CA GLY A 456 11.67 16.15 13.28
C GLY A 456 13.01 15.89 12.57
N LYS A 457 13.61 16.88 11.95
CA LYS A 457 14.93 16.78 11.28
C LYS A 457 16.02 16.09 12.12
N ASP A 458 15.94 16.17 13.45
CA ASP A 458 16.94 15.63 14.37
C ASP A 458 16.82 14.13 14.65
N ILE A 459 15.70 13.52 14.30
CA ILE A 459 15.45 12.10 14.59
C ILE A 459 16.33 11.20 13.73
N ALA A 460 17.50 11.57 13.34
CA ALA A 460 18.44 10.65 12.75
C ALA A 460 19.34 11.22 11.64
N GLY A 461 19.54 12.51 11.54
CA GLY A 461 20.31 13.09 10.45
C GLY A 461 19.67 12.80 9.08
N TYR A 462 18.35 12.79 9.02
CA TYR A 462 17.58 12.44 7.85
C TYR A 462 17.49 13.65 6.92
N GLN A 463 17.91 13.49 5.67
CA GLN A 463 17.95 14.54 4.66
C GLN A 463 17.03 14.20 3.47
N ASP A 464 15.79 13.76 3.73
CA ASP A 464 14.86 13.40 2.65
C ASP A 464 14.03 14.59 2.13
N GLU A 465 14.47 15.79 2.38
CA GLU A 465 13.93 17.02 1.81
C GLU A 465 13.90 16.99 0.27
N ARG A 466 14.61 16.02 -0.33
CA ARG A 466 14.74 15.88 -1.79
C ARG A 466 13.56 15.24 -2.49
N ASP A 467 12.60 14.69 -1.77
CA ASP A 467 11.39 14.05 -2.32
C ASP A 467 10.08 14.57 -1.69
N LEU A 468 10.08 15.80 -1.21
CA LEU A 468 8.94 16.45 -0.58
C LEU A 468 7.96 17.01 -1.61
N LEU A 469 7.97 18.33 -1.79
CA LEU A 469 7.15 19.05 -2.78
C LEU A 469 7.71 18.87 -4.19
N VAL A 470 9.04 18.80 -4.31
CA VAL A 470 9.74 18.66 -5.56
C VAL A 470 10.49 17.33 -5.55
N ARG A 471 10.16 16.47 -6.51
CA ARG A 471 10.83 15.19 -6.64
C ARG A 471 12.23 15.35 -7.21
N ALA A 472 13.24 14.76 -6.55
CA ALA A 472 14.58 14.71 -7.08
C ALA A 472 14.70 13.66 -8.19
N PRO A 473 15.61 13.84 -9.19
CA PRO A 473 15.93 12.80 -10.15
C PRO A 473 16.42 11.53 -9.45
N MET A 474 16.03 10.36 -9.97
CA MET A 474 16.35 9.06 -9.34
C MET A 474 17.84 8.87 -9.04
N ARG A 475 18.73 9.40 -9.89
CA ARG A 475 20.18 9.36 -9.66
C ARG A 475 20.65 10.09 -8.39
N LYS A 476 19.88 11.07 -7.91
CA LYS A 476 20.17 11.84 -6.68
C LYS A 476 19.52 11.25 -5.44
N MET A 477 18.59 10.31 -5.60
CA MET A 477 17.89 9.62 -4.50
C MET A 477 18.73 8.46 -3.98
N ARG A 478 19.83 8.79 -3.31
CA ARG A 478 20.78 7.79 -2.79
C ARG A 478 20.33 7.12 -1.52
N TYR A 479 19.44 7.74 -0.77
CA TYR A 479 19.03 7.27 0.54
C TYR A 479 17.60 6.73 0.51
N ARG A 480 17.33 5.76 1.40
CA ARG A 480 15.98 5.26 1.68
C ARG A 480 15.24 6.22 2.62
N PRO A 481 13.91 6.15 2.66
CA PRO A 481 13.08 6.91 3.58
C PRO A 481 13.38 6.62 5.05
N ILE A 482 12.79 7.40 5.95
CA ILE A 482 12.98 7.32 7.42
C ILE A 482 12.67 5.93 7.99
N TYR A 483 11.86 5.14 7.31
CA TYR A 483 11.43 3.80 7.72
C TYR A 483 12.57 2.78 7.83
N THR A 484 13.73 3.09 7.23
CA THR A 484 14.89 2.19 7.20
C THR A 484 15.86 2.49 8.32
N ARG A 485 16.39 1.42 8.96
CA ARG A 485 17.46 1.51 9.98
C ARG A 485 18.63 2.37 9.50
N ARG A 486 19.27 3.09 10.44
CA ARG A 486 20.40 3.98 10.13
C ARG A 486 21.54 3.31 9.37
N SER A 487 21.83 2.04 9.66
CA SER A 487 22.91 1.26 9.02
C SER A 487 22.65 0.91 7.55
N GLN A 488 21.38 0.88 7.11
CA GLN A 488 20.97 0.38 5.78
C GLN A 488 20.31 1.46 4.91
N ARG A 489 20.59 2.75 5.18
CA ARG A 489 19.95 3.87 4.47
C ARG A 489 20.32 4.00 3.00
N VAL A 490 21.54 3.58 2.63
CA VAL A 490 22.02 3.76 1.26
C VAL A 490 21.34 2.75 0.33
N ARG A 491 20.50 3.25 -0.59
CA ARG A 491 19.79 2.45 -1.60
C ARG A 491 20.55 2.38 -2.91
N LEU A 492 21.10 3.50 -3.37
CA LEU A 492 21.76 3.62 -4.66
C LEU A 492 23.25 3.86 -4.47
N ARG A 493 24.09 2.98 -5.05
CA ARG A 493 25.53 3.13 -5.11
C ARG A 493 25.95 3.13 -6.58
N GLU A 494 26.88 3.98 -6.93
CA GLU A 494 27.56 3.90 -8.20
C GLU A 494 28.57 2.74 -8.14
N LYS A 495 28.61 1.90 -9.19
CA LYS A 495 29.56 0.78 -9.29
C LYS A 495 30.96 1.29 -9.56
#